data_358e0a2cd1f3cb5908713670281ba925
#
_entry.id   358e0a2cd1f3cb5908713670281ba925
#
_cell.length_a   1.000
_cell.length_b   1.000
_cell.length_c   1.000
_cell.angle_alpha   90.00
_cell.angle_beta   90.00
_cell.angle_gamma   90.00
#
_symmetry.space_group_name_H-M   'P 1'
#
loop_
_entity.id
_entity.type
_entity.pdbx_description
1 polymer ?
#
loop_
_entity_poly.entity_id
_entity_poly.type
_entity_poly.pdbx_seq_one_letter_code
_entity_poly.pdbx_strand_id
1 'polypeptide(L)'
;MMVFTNGCFDVLHVGHIELLEFCKSKGHVVVGLNSDESVTRLKGPGRPYNNQEDRKKVLEACRYVDEVHIFGQDTPWELINELRPDVVVKGGDYKKEDVVGNDLADVIIFDFVEGRSTTLTLEKIRSKQ
;
A
#
# COMPACT_ATOMS: atom_id res chain seq x y z
N MET A 1 -7.55 -17.70 -1.31
CA MET A 1 -7.24 -16.67 -2.31
C MET A 1 -6.14 -15.77 -1.77
N MET A 2 -5.11 -15.48 -2.57
CA MET A 2 -4.08 -14.52 -2.19
C MET A 2 -4.44 -13.13 -2.74
N VAL A 3 -4.48 -12.14 -1.86
CA VAL A 3 -4.84 -10.76 -2.17
C VAL A 3 -3.60 -9.89 -1.96
N PHE A 4 -3.20 -9.15 -2.98
CA PHE A 4 -2.02 -8.29 -2.93
C PHE A 4 -2.44 -6.82 -2.97
N THR A 5 -1.82 -6.01 -2.15
CA THR A 5 -1.88 -4.54 -2.25
C THR A 5 -0.50 -3.99 -1.96
N ASN A 6 -0.19 -2.81 -2.49
CA ASN A 6 1.12 -2.20 -2.30
C ASN A 6 1.01 -0.72 -1.97
N GLY A 7 2.06 -0.19 -1.39
CA GLY A 7 2.16 1.23 -1.09
C GLY A 7 3.33 1.56 -0.20
N CYS A 8 3.46 2.83 0.11
CA CYS A 8 4.50 3.34 0.99
C CYS A 8 4.13 3.16 2.47
N PHE A 9 2.85 3.28 2.79
CA PHE A 9 2.32 3.12 4.16
C PHE A 9 3.17 3.87 5.20
N ASP A 10 3.52 5.10 4.89
CA ASP A 10 4.45 5.87 5.70
C ASP A 10 3.83 6.31 7.02
N VAL A 11 2.62 6.85 6.95
CA VAL A 11 1.81 7.19 8.12
C VAL A 11 0.46 6.52 7.94
N LEU A 12 0.19 5.48 8.75
CA LEU A 12 -1.08 4.78 8.66
C LEU A 12 -2.21 5.64 9.19
N HIS A 13 -3.33 5.59 8.50
CA HIS A 13 -4.57 6.22 8.92
C HIS A 13 -5.75 5.29 8.64
N VAL A 14 -6.94 5.72 9.02
CA VAL A 14 -8.13 4.87 8.94
C VAL A 14 -8.43 4.41 7.50
N GLY A 15 -8.10 5.23 6.49
CA GLY A 15 -8.27 4.83 5.09
C GLY A 15 -7.43 3.60 4.72
N HIS A 16 -6.19 3.53 5.20
CA HIS A 16 -5.33 2.36 5.02
C HIS A 16 -5.91 1.13 5.71
N ILE A 17 -6.44 1.31 6.92
CA ILE A 17 -7.04 0.20 7.68
C ILE A 17 -8.29 -0.32 6.96
N GLU A 18 -9.12 0.57 6.42
CA GLU A 18 -10.30 0.16 5.64
C GLU A 18 -9.91 -0.62 4.39
N LEU A 19 -8.86 -0.19 3.69
CA LEU A 19 -8.32 -0.93 2.54
C LEU A 19 -7.86 -2.33 2.94
N LEU A 20 -7.08 -2.42 4.01
CA LEU A 20 -6.54 -3.71 4.49
C LEU A 20 -7.66 -4.64 4.98
N GLU A 21 -8.66 -4.09 5.67
CA GLU A 21 -9.85 -4.84 6.08
C GLU A 21 -10.59 -5.40 4.87
N PHE A 22 -10.77 -4.59 3.83
CA PHE A 22 -11.39 -5.04 2.59
C PHE A 22 -10.59 -6.19 1.97
N CYS A 23 -9.26 -6.04 1.88
CA CYS A 23 -8.39 -7.11 1.38
C CYS A 23 -8.56 -8.40 2.18
N LYS A 24 -8.59 -8.29 3.52
CA LYS A 24 -8.75 -9.46 4.40
C LYS A 24 -10.09 -10.16 4.19
N SER A 25 -11.13 -9.40 3.85
CA SER A 25 -12.44 -10.00 3.55
C SER A 25 -12.41 -10.90 2.31
N LYS A 26 -11.38 -10.77 1.47
CA LYS A 26 -11.21 -11.55 0.23
C LYS A 26 -10.29 -12.76 0.41
N GLY A 27 -9.40 -12.75 1.38
CA GLY A 27 -8.49 -13.87 1.58
C GLY A 27 -7.23 -13.56 2.35
N HIS A 28 -6.14 -14.22 1.98
CA HIS A 28 -4.81 -14.06 2.59
C HIS A 28 -4.16 -12.78 2.05
N VAL A 29 -3.84 -11.85 2.93
CA VAL A 29 -3.39 -10.49 2.56
C VAL A 29 -1.87 -10.40 2.55
N VAL A 30 -1.31 -10.06 1.40
CA VAL A 30 0.11 -9.80 1.20
C VAL A 30 0.30 -8.34 0.82
N VAL A 31 1.13 -7.64 1.57
CA VAL A 31 1.43 -6.23 1.31
C VAL A 31 2.82 -6.09 0.70
N GLY A 32 2.90 -5.43 -0.45
CA GLY A 32 4.16 -4.97 -1.02
C GLY A 32 4.48 -3.59 -0.47
N LEU A 33 5.58 -3.46 0.24
CA LEU A 33 5.99 -2.23 0.90
C LEU A 33 7.18 -1.62 0.18
N ASN A 34 7.04 -0.38 -0.27
CA ASN A 34 8.13 0.33 -0.92
C ASN A 34 9.30 0.54 0.06
N SER A 35 10.53 0.21 -0.40
CA SER A 35 11.74 0.48 0.37
C SER A 35 11.94 1.97 0.59
N ASP A 36 12.81 2.35 1.54
CA ASP A 36 13.13 3.75 1.78
C ASP A 36 13.62 4.45 0.53
N GLU A 37 14.51 3.81 -0.22
CA GLU A 37 15.05 4.37 -1.47
C GLU A 37 13.95 4.59 -2.51
N SER A 38 13.06 3.62 -2.66
CA SER A 38 11.97 3.72 -3.63
C SER A 38 10.99 4.84 -3.26
N VAL A 39 10.69 5.01 -1.97
CA VAL A 39 9.84 6.10 -1.49
C VAL A 39 10.49 7.46 -1.80
N THR A 40 11.79 7.57 -1.55
CA THR A 40 12.53 8.82 -1.84
C THR A 40 12.48 9.15 -3.34
N ARG A 41 12.66 8.15 -4.21
CA ARG A 41 12.56 8.36 -5.65
C ARG A 41 11.17 8.82 -6.09
N LEU A 42 10.12 8.24 -5.49
CA LEU A 42 8.74 8.52 -5.88
C LEU A 42 8.21 9.82 -5.28
N LYS A 43 8.57 10.13 -4.04
CA LYS A 43 7.98 11.22 -3.27
C LYS A 43 8.94 12.38 -2.97
N GLY A 44 10.23 12.20 -3.22
CA GLY A 44 11.22 13.23 -3.05
C GLY A 44 11.98 13.20 -1.73
N PRO A 45 12.97 14.10 -1.56
CA PRO A 45 13.76 14.19 -0.34
C PRO A 45 12.89 14.43 0.91
N GLY A 46 13.32 13.88 2.04
CA GLY A 46 12.55 13.98 3.29
C GLY A 46 11.49 12.91 3.46
N ARG A 47 11.30 12.05 2.46
CA ARG A 47 10.40 10.91 2.55
C ARG A 47 11.19 9.60 2.43
N PRO A 48 10.84 8.52 3.15
CA PRO A 48 9.68 8.41 4.05
C PRO A 48 9.93 9.11 5.40
N TYR A 49 8.87 9.31 6.17
CA TYR A 49 8.98 9.80 7.56
C TYR A 49 9.41 8.68 8.51
N ASN A 50 8.95 7.46 8.26
CA ASN A 50 9.32 6.26 9.01
C ASN A 50 10.14 5.33 8.11
N ASN A 51 11.21 4.73 8.65
CA ASN A 51 12.03 3.80 7.86
C ASN A 51 11.27 2.51 7.54
N GLN A 52 11.79 1.77 6.56
CA GLN A 52 11.11 0.59 6.04
C GLN A 52 10.90 -0.51 7.10
N GLU A 53 11.83 -0.70 8.01
CA GLU A 53 11.71 -1.69 9.08
C GLU A 53 10.58 -1.33 10.03
N ASP A 54 10.48 -0.05 10.40
CA ASP A 54 9.40 0.43 11.28
C ASP A 54 8.05 0.35 10.58
N ARG A 55 7.99 0.72 9.30
CA ARG A 55 6.75 0.63 8.52
C ARG A 55 6.30 -0.83 8.39
N LYS A 56 7.24 -1.74 8.13
CA LYS A 56 6.96 -3.17 8.06
C LYS A 56 6.42 -3.68 9.39
N LYS A 57 7.04 -3.30 10.49
CA LYS A 57 6.62 -3.74 11.83
C LYS A 57 5.20 -3.28 12.16
N VAL A 58 4.87 -2.04 11.82
CA VAL A 58 3.52 -1.51 12.02
C VAL A 58 2.50 -2.30 11.21
N LEU A 59 2.81 -2.58 9.94
CA LEU A 59 1.92 -3.37 9.08
C LEU A 59 1.77 -4.80 9.59
N GLU A 60 2.85 -5.43 10.03
CA GLU A 60 2.80 -6.80 10.56
C GLU A 60 1.97 -6.91 11.84
N ALA A 61 1.88 -5.83 12.60
CA ALA A 61 1.04 -5.77 13.80
C ALA A 61 -0.45 -5.59 13.48
N CYS A 62 -0.79 -5.24 12.25
CA CYS A 62 -2.17 -5.08 11.82
C CYS A 62 -2.80 -6.45 11.61
N ARG A 63 -3.94 -6.69 12.26
CA ARG A 63 -4.62 -8.00 12.19
C ARG A 63 -5.14 -8.36 10.80
N TYR A 64 -5.22 -7.40 9.89
CA TYR A 64 -5.70 -7.64 8.52
C TYR A 64 -4.57 -8.00 7.56
N VAL A 65 -3.31 -7.96 8.02
CA VAL A 65 -2.13 -8.23 7.19
C VAL A 65 -1.53 -9.59 7.56
N ASP A 66 -1.32 -10.44 6.56
CA ASP A 66 -0.73 -11.77 6.77
C ASP A 66 0.76 -11.79 6.45
N GLU A 67 1.19 -11.04 5.43
CA GLU A 67 2.61 -10.98 5.02
C GLU A 67 2.96 -9.58 4.54
N VAL A 68 4.21 -9.18 4.75
CA VAL A 68 4.76 -7.92 4.23
C VAL A 68 6.06 -8.23 3.50
N HIS A 69 6.18 -7.79 2.26
CA HIS A 69 7.39 -7.91 1.46
C HIS A 69 7.89 -6.53 1.03
N ILE A 70 9.13 -6.21 1.36
CA ILE A 70 9.75 -4.94 0.95
C ILE A 70 10.28 -5.10 -0.47
N PHE A 71 9.99 -4.14 -1.34
CA PHE A 71 10.54 -4.12 -2.71
C PHE A 71 11.17 -2.77 -3.01
N GLY A 72 12.26 -2.80 -3.77
CA GLY A 72 13.06 -1.59 -4.09
C GLY A 72 12.85 -1.03 -5.49
N GLN A 73 12.13 -1.74 -6.35
CA GLN A 73 11.86 -1.32 -7.72
C GLN A 73 10.84 -0.18 -7.74
N ASP A 74 10.77 0.55 -8.84
CA ASP A 74 9.84 1.67 -8.97
C ASP A 74 8.38 1.22 -9.00
N THR A 75 8.12 0.00 -9.48
CA THR A 75 6.79 -0.61 -9.50
C THR A 75 6.82 -1.98 -8.82
N PRO A 76 5.68 -2.47 -8.33
CA PRO A 76 5.62 -3.80 -7.71
C PRO A 76 5.51 -4.96 -8.71
N TRP A 77 5.69 -4.72 -10.01
CA TRP A 77 5.45 -5.77 -11.03
C TRP A 77 6.27 -7.03 -10.79
N GLU A 78 7.57 -6.88 -10.48
CA GLU A 78 8.45 -8.03 -10.26
C GLU A 78 8.02 -8.85 -9.04
N LEU A 79 7.65 -8.17 -7.96
CA LEU A 79 7.14 -8.84 -6.76
C LEU A 79 5.81 -9.55 -7.04
N ILE A 80 4.91 -8.91 -7.77
CA ILE A 80 3.63 -9.52 -8.17
C ILE A 80 3.89 -10.74 -9.06
N ASN A 81 4.83 -10.65 -9.98
CA ASN A 81 5.20 -11.76 -10.86
C ASN A 81 5.74 -12.94 -10.07
N GLU A 82 6.50 -12.68 -9.01
CA GLU A 82 7.04 -13.73 -8.14
C GLU A 82 5.95 -14.36 -7.27
N LEU A 83 5.11 -13.55 -6.66
CA LEU A 83 4.06 -14.01 -5.74
C LEU A 83 2.84 -14.62 -6.45
N ARG A 84 2.50 -14.12 -7.62
CA ARG A 84 1.33 -14.55 -8.40
C ARG A 84 0.04 -14.55 -7.59
N PRO A 85 -0.37 -13.40 -7.05
CA PRO A 85 -1.63 -13.32 -6.32
C PRO A 85 -2.82 -13.55 -7.24
N ASP A 86 -3.96 -13.92 -6.64
CA ASP A 86 -5.21 -14.08 -7.37
C ASP A 86 -5.80 -12.72 -7.74
N VAL A 87 -5.65 -11.75 -6.84
CA VAL A 87 -6.19 -10.41 -7.06
C VAL A 87 -5.24 -9.34 -6.52
N VAL A 88 -5.15 -8.23 -7.25
CA VAL A 88 -4.45 -7.01 -6.81
C VAL A 88 -5.52 -5.98 -6.46
N VAL A 89 -5.45 -5.45 -5.24
CA VAL A 89 -6.35 -4.39 -4.79
C VAL A 89 -5.60 -3.07 -4.79
N LYS A 90 -6.11 -2.08 -5.50
CA LYS A 90 -5.53 -0.73 -5.56
C LYS A 90 -6.51 0.26 -4.95
N GLY A 91 -6.02 1.00 -3.96
CA GLY A 91 -6.81 2.09 -3.37
C GLY A 91 -6.68 3.37 -4.17
N GLY A 92 -7.77 4.09 -4.33
CA GLY A 92 -7.78 5.38 -4.98
C GLY A 92 -8.55 5.42 -6.29
N ASP A 93 -8.33 6.47 -7.06
CA ASP A 93 -9.01 6.74 -8.31
C ASP A 93 -8.16 6.27 -9.49
N TYR A 94 -8.23 4.99 -9.78
CA TYR A 94 -7.46 4.35 -10.85
C TYR A 94 -8.38 3.58 -11.77
N LYS A 95 -7.95 3.42 -13.03
CA LYS A 95 -8.56 2.49 -13.97
C LYS A 95 -7.84 1.15 -13.85
N LYS A 96 -8.58 0.05 -13.96
CA LYS A 96 -8.00 -1.29 -13.86
C LYS A 96 -6.84 -1.52 -14.83
N GLU A 97 -6.96 -1.01 -16.05
CA GLU A 97 -5.93 -1.15 -17.08
C GLU A 97 -4.63 -0.40 -16.76
N ASP A 98 -4.67 0.56 -15.82
CA ASP A 98 -3.50 1.35 -15.41
C ASP A 98 -2.84 0.80 -14.14
N VAL A 99 -3.42 -0.22 -13.52
CA VAL A 99 -2.87 -0.81 -12.29
C VAL A 99 -1.77 -1.82 -12.64
N VAL A 100 -0.60 -1.63 -12.05
CA VAL A 100 0.53 -2.55 -12.23
C VAL A 100 0.14 -3.95 -11.75
N GLY A 101 0.39 -4.96 -12.58
CA GLY A 101 0.04 -6.35 -12.29
C GLY A 101 -1.28 -6.79 -12.91
N ASN A 102 -1.97 -5.91 -13.64
CA ASN A 102 -3.21 -6.27 -14.32
C ASN A 102 -3.05 -7.36 -15.37
N ASP A 103 -1.83 -7.57 -15.85
CA ASP A 103 -1.49 -8.64 -16.79
C ASP A 103 -1.26 -9.99 -16.09
N LEU A 104 -1.15 -10.00 -14.76
CA LEU A 104 -0.83 -11.18 -13.95
C LEU A 104 -1.97 -11.61 -13.02
N ALA A 105 -2.89 -10.72 -12.70
CA ALA A 105 -3.94 -10.98 -11.73
C ALA A 105 -5.17 -10.11 -12.02
N ASP A 106 -6.30 -10.50 -11.43
CA ASP A 106 -7.48 -9.65 -11.44
C ASP A 106 -7.22 -8.40 -10.59
N VAL A 107 -7.90 -7.31 -10.94
CA VAL A 107 -7.73 -6.03 -10.24
C VAL A 107 -9.06 -5.58 -9.66
N ILE A 108 -9.02 -5.15 -8.41
CA ILE A 108 -10.15 -4.49 -7.73
C ILE A 108 -9.70 -3.10 -7.32
N ILE A 109 -10.50 -2.10 -7.68
CA ILE A 109 -10.28 -0.72 -7.24
C ILE A 109 -11.09 -0.49 -5.97
N PHE A 110 -10.42 -0.04 -4.90
CA PHE A 110 -11.06 0.25 -3.62
C PHE A 110 -11.14 1.77 -3.45
N ASP A 111 -12.36 2.29 -3.26
CA ASP A 111 -12.58 3.72 -3.07
C ASP A 111 -12.32 4.11 -1.61
N PHE A 112 -11.38 5.05 -1.41
CA PHE A 112 -11.13 5.59 -0.08
C PHE A 112 -12.24 6.54 0.36
N VAL A 113 -12.41 6.64 1.69
CA VAL A 113 -13.24 7.69 2.29
C VAL A 113 -12.51 9.02 2.08
N GLU A 114 -13.22 9.99 1.49
CA GLU A 114 -12.67 11.31 1.21
C GLU A 114 -12.15 11.98 2.50
N GLY A 115 -11.00 12.67 2.37
CA GLY A 115 -10.40 13.40 3.49
C GLY A 115 -9.52 12.56 4.41
N ARG A 116 -9.34 11.27 4.12
CA ARG A 116 -8.55 10.36 4.98
C ARG A 116 -7.25 9.89 4.33
N SER A 117 -6.66 10.71 3.47
CA SER A 117 -5.35 10.40 2.88
C SER A 117 -4.22 10.80 3.83
N THR A 118 -3.03 10.17 3.67
CA THR A 118 -1.83 10.53 4.44
C THR A 118 -1.48 12.01 4.27
N THR A 119 -1.55 12.52 3.05
CA THR A 119 -1.24 13.93 2.76
C THR A 119 -2.18 14.86 3.52
N LEU A 120 -3.48 14.61 3.47
CA LEU A 120 -4.46 15.43 4.19
C LEU A 120 -4.28 15.35 5.70
N THR A 121 -3.93 14.18 6.23
CA THR A 121 -3.64 14.01 7.66
C THR A 121 -2.46 14.87 8.08
N LEU A 122 -1.39 14.88 7.31
CA LEU A 122 -0.19 15.69 7.61
C LEU A 122 -0.47 17.19 7.47
N GLU A 123 -1.25 17.59 6.48
CA GLU A 123 -1.66 19.00 6.32
C GLU A 123 -2.45 19.49 7.52
N LYS A 124 -3.36 18.66 8.04
CA LYS A 124 -4.13 19.00 9.25
C LYS A 124 -3.21 19.18 10.46
N ILE A 125 -2.22 18.34 10.61
CA ILE A 125 -1.23 18.47 11.69
C ILE A 125 -0.46 19.77 11.56
N ARG A 126 0.02 20.10 10.35
CA ARG A 126 0.76 21.35 10.10
C ARG A 126 -0.08 22.58 10.35
N SER A 127 -1.34 22.58 9.94
CA SER A 127 -2.21 23.72 10.10
C SER A 127 -2.57 24.03 11.56
N LYS A 128 -2.39 23.05 12.46
CA LYS A 128 -2.62 23.21 13.90
C LYS A 128 -1.38 23.71 14.65
N GLN A 129 -0.26 23.78 14.00
CA GLN A 129 0.99 24.26 14.56
C GLN A 129 1.21 25.74 14.26
#